data_72fcbade292a31741aa7a4e87d219d12
#
_entry.id   72fcbade292a31741aa7a4e87d219d12
#
_cell.length_a   1.000
_cell.length_b   1.000
_cell.length_c   1.000
_cell.angle_alpha   90.00
_cell.angle_beta   90.00
_cell.angle_gamma   90.00
#
_symmetry.space_group_name_H-M   'P 1'
#
loop_
_entity.id
_entity.type
_entity.pdbx_description
1 polymer ?
#
loop_
_entity_poly.entity_id
_entity_poly.type
_entity_poly.pdbx_seq_one_letter_code
_entity_poly.pdbx_strand_id
1 'polypeptide(L)'
;PIANSINQLNLINKLNMKKKFNRGIAVHFDTGMSRLGLDESETNQFLINKIKYNSIKIDLVMSHLACGDQAKHSMNTKQLDKFRIIRKHFPNSKASLANSAGIFINKKYHFDLVRPGIALYGGSPFLNSKINFHHVVNLKAKVIQIRKIKKNDTVGYGATFKAKKNMYIGTIAVGYADGFNRKFSNNM
;
A
#
# COMPACT_ATOMS: atom_id res chain seq x y z
N PRO A 1 -7.88 -9.13 -13.12
CA PRO A 1 -6.75 -9.65 -12.32
C PRO A 1 -5.46 -8.89 -12.64
N ILE A 2 -4.43 -9.09 -11.78
CA ILE A 2 -3.09 -8.56 -11.98
C ILE A 2 -2.13 -9.73 -12.13
N ALA A 3 -1.37 -9.77 -13.23
CA ALA A 3 -0.29 -10.72 -13.41
C ALA A 3 1.03 -10.15 -12.88
N ASN A 4 1.69 -10.92 -12.00
CA ASN A 4 2.93 -10.54 -11.33
C ASN A 4 4.12 -11.44 -11.72
N SER A 5 3.91 -12.43 -12.59
CA SER A 5 4.95 -13.35 -13.06
C SER A 5 4.64 -13.91 -14.45
N ILE A 6 5.64 -14.41 -15.12
CA ILE A 6 5.49 -15.12 -16.41
C ILE A 6 4.58 -16.35 -16.26
N ASN A 7 4.66 -17.07 -15.14
CA ASN A 7 3.78 -18.22 -14.89
C ASN A 7 2.30 -17.84 -14.88
N GLN A 8 1.96 -16.70 -14.25
CA GLN A 8 0.59 -16.19 -14.25
C GLN A 8 0.16 -15.75 -15.65
N LEU A 9 1.03 -15.11 -16.43
CA LEU A 9 0.75 -14.77 -17.83
C LEU A 9 0.52 -16.03 -18.68
N ASN A 10 1.33 -17.06 -18.51
CA ASN A 10 1.15 -18.34 -19.20
C ASN A 10 -0.20 -19.00 -18.85
N LEU A 11 -0.60 -18.97 -17.58
CA LEU A 11 -1.91 -19.49 -17.16
C LEU A 11 -3.05 -18.72 -17.80
N ILE A 12 -3.02 -17.39 -17.77
CA ILE A 12 -4.06 -16.54 -18.38
C ILE A 12 -4.10 -16.77 -19.89
N ASN A 13 -2.96 -16.86 -20.56
CA ASN A 13 -2.89 -17.15 -21.97
C ASN A 13 -3.57 -18.48 -22.32
N LYS A 14 -3.25 -19.54 -21.56
CA LYS A 14 -3.90 -20.86 -21.71
C LYS A 14 -5.41 -20.83 -21.50
N LEU A 15 -5.89 -20.03 -20.53
CA LEU A 15 -7.33 -19.86 -20.27
C LEU A 15 -8.01 -19.09 -21.41
N ASN A 16 -7.37 -18.06 -21.95
CA ASN A 16 -7.90 -17.28 -23.08
C ASN A 16 -7.99 -18.13 -24.33
N MET A 17 -6.95 -18.89 -24.65
CA MET A 17 -6.97 -19.82 -25.80
C MET A 17 -8.13 -20.84 -25.73
N LYS A 18 -8.53 -21.23 -24.52
CA LYS A 18 -9.69 -22.09 -24.26
C LYS A 18 -11.02 -21.33 -24.19
N LYS A 19 -11.03 -20.02 -24.49
CA LYS A 19 -12.18 -19.11 -24.36
C LYS A 19 -12.82 -19.09 -22.95
N LYS A 20 -12.08 -19.50 -21.91
CA LYS A 20 -12.56 -19.53 -20.51
C LYS A 20 -12.37 -18.21 -19.78
N PHE A 21 -11.60 -17.28 -20.34
CA PHE A 21 -11.36 -15.97 -19.78
C PHE A 21 -11.31 -14.94 -20.93
N ASN A 22 -12.10 -13.88 -20.84
CA ASN A 22 -12.19 -12.84 -21.88
C ASN A 22 -12.27 -11.45 -21.24
N ARG A 23 -11.40 -11.18 -20.30
CA ARG A 23 -11.30 -9.85 -19.66
C ARG A 23 -9.88 -9.30 -19.80
N GLY A 24 -9.79 -7.99 -19.87
CA GLY A 24 -8.50 -7.32 -19.77
C GLY A 24 -7.86 -7.53 -18.40
N ILE A 25 -6.55 -7.48 -18.38
CA ILE A 25 -5.74 -7.65 -17.17
C ILE A 25 -4.83 -6.46 -16.93
N ALA A 26 -4.33 -6.34 -15.71
CA ALA A 26 -3.15 -5.55 -15.41
C ALA A 26 -1.89 -6.44 -15.42
N VAL A 27 -0.77 -5.90 -15.91
CA VAL A 27 0.54 -6.51 -15.76
C VAL A 27 1.40 -5.64 -14.86
N HIS A 28 1.95 -6.24 -13.83
CA HIS A 28 2.83 -5.56 -12.87
C HIS A 28 4.28 -5.84 -13.24
N PHE A 29 5.07 -4.78 -13.34
CA PHE A 29 6.51 -4.83 -13.61
C PHE A 29 7.26 -4.34 -12.37
N ASP A 30 8.24 -5.10 -11.91
CA ASP A 30 9.11 -4.66 -10.83
C ASP A 30 10.18 -3.70 -11.39
N THR A 31 10.08 -2.46 -11.00
CA THR A 31 11.05 -1.43 -11.38
C THR A 31 12.06 -1.12 -10.28
N GLY A 32 12.03 -1.89 -9.17
CA GLY A 32 13.01 -1.75 -8.09
C GLY A 32 12.42 -1.79 -6.66
N MET A 33 11.20 -2.33 -6.48
CA MET A 33 10.65 -2.58 -5.16
C MET A 33 10.98 -3.99 -4.65
N SER A 34 11.27 -4.93 -5.54
CA SER A 34 11.66 -6.32 -5.25
C SER A 34 10.65 -7.07 -4.37
N ARG A 35 9.35 -6.87 -4.67
CA ARG A 35 8.26 -7.49 -3.91
C ARG A 35 7.32 -8.30 -4.80
N LEU A 36 6.76 -7.69 -5.82
CA LEU A 36 5.83 -8.29 -6.79
C LEU A 36 6.08 -7.67 -8.16
N GLY A 37 5.66 -8.38 -9.21
CA GLY A 37 5.78 -7.95 -10.59
C GLY A 37 6.88 -8.72 -11.33
N LEU A 38 6.81 -8.68 -12.65
CA LEU A 38 7.85 -9.25 -13.51
C LEU A 38 9.17 -8.55 -13.21
N ASP A 39 10.20 -9.31 -12.85
CA ASP A 39 11.56 -8.80 -12.72
C ASP A 39 12.14 -8.42 -14.09
N GLU A 40 13.40 -8.00 -14.13
CA GLU A 40 14.05 -7.57 -15.37
C GLU A 40 14.17 -8.74 -16.40
N SER A 41 14.47 -9.95 -15.94
CA SER A 41 14.56 -11.14 -16.78
C SER A 41 13.20 -11.53 -17.35
N GLU A 42 12.18 -11.63 -16.49
CA GLU A 42 10.81 -11.94 -16.90
C GLU A 42 10.23 -10.85 -17.82
N THR A 43 10.55 -9.57 -17.54
CA THR A 43 10.14 -8.44 -18.38
C THR A 43 10.73 -8.57 -19.79
N ASN A 44 12.02 -8.82 -19.89
CA ASN A 44 12.69 -9.02 -21.18
C ASN A 44 12.13 -10.25 -21.91
N GLN A 45 11.97 -11.37 -21.22
CA GLN A 45 11.35 -12.58 -21.79
C GLN A 45 9.94 -12.30 -22.31
N PHE A 46 9.13 -11.55 -21.57
CA PHE A 46 7.78 -11.19 -21.96
C PHE A 46 7.76 -10.29 -23.19
N LEU A 47 8.61 -9.26 -23.23
CA LEU A 47 8.67 -8.30 -24.34
C LEU A 47 9.17 -8.95 -25.64
N ILE A 48 10.18 -9.83 -25.57
CA ILE A 48 10.70 -10.58 -26.73
C ILE A 48 9.62 -11.53 -27.27
N ASN A 49 8.91 -12.23 -26.39
CA ASN A 49 7.90 -13.22 -26.76
C ASN A 49 6.48 -12.65 -26.80
N LYS A 50 6.31 -11.36 -27.02
CA LYS A 50 5.01 -10.68 -26.92
C LYS A 50 3.93 -11.31 -27.82
N ILE A 51 4.31 -11.83 -28.99
CA ILE A 51 3.42 -12.53 -29.93
C ILE A 51 2.73 -13.72 -29.27
N LYS A 52 3.42 -14.46 -28.41
CA LYS A 52 2.86 -15.59 -27.64
C LYS A 52 1.66 -15.20 -26.79
N TYR A 53 1.60 -13.94 -26.37
CA TYR A 53 0.59 -13.42 -25.45
C TYR A 53 -0.49 -12.56 -26.15
N ASN A 54 -0.60 -12.64 -27.47
CA ASN A 54 -1.58 -11.86 -28.26
C ASN A 54 -3.05 -12.12 -27.86
N SER A 55 -3.34 -13.29 -27.25
CA SER A 55 -4.66 -13.58 -26.73
C SER A 55 -5.00 -12.80 -25.45
N ILE A 56 -4.02 -12.16 -24.82
CA ILE A 56 -4.20 -11.43 -23.57
C ILE A 56 -4.42 -9.95 -23.88
N LYS A 57 -5.59 -9.44 -23.53
CA LYS A 57 -5.86 -8.00 -23.52
C LYS A 57 -5.23 -7.37 -22.27
N ILE A 58 -4.24 -6.50 -22.45
CA ILE A 58 -3.59 -5.77 -21.36
C ILE A 58 -4.21 -4.37 -21.28
N ASP A 59 -5.07 -4.16 -20.28
CA ASP A 59 -5.74 -2.88 -20.06
C ASP A 59 -4.87 -1.91 -19.24
N LEU A 60 -3.99 -2.45 -18.38
CA LEU A 60 -3.16 -1.65 -17.48
C LEU A 60 -1.76 -2.24 -17.35
N VAL A 61 -0.76 -1.40 -17.47
CA VAL A 61 0.59 -1.70 -17.01
C VAL A 61 0.88 -0.93 -15.73
N MET A 62 1.52 -1.56 -14.75
CA MET A 62 1.73 -0.93 -13.46
C MET A 62 3.07 -1.29 -12.84
N SER A 63 3.55 -0.41 -11.97
CA SER A 63 4.64 -0.64 -11.04
C SER A 63 4.34 0.01 -9.69
N HIS A 64 5.27 -0.05 -8.73
CA HIS A 64 5.04 0.49 -7.39
C HIS A 64 6.30 1.19 -6.87
N LEU A 65 6.16 2.42 -6.36
CA LEU A 65 7.26 3.18 -5.79
C LEU A 65 7.69 2.59 -4.44
N ALA A 66 8.98 2.29 -4.32
CA ALA A 66 9.56 1.77 -3.08
C ALA A 66 9.81 2.87 -2.03
N CYS A 67 10.24 4.05 -2.48
CA CYS A 67 10.67 5.16 -1.62
C CYS A 67 9.80 6.40 -1.82
N GLY A 68 8.50 6.21 -2.13
CA GLY A 68 7.59 7.34 -2.35
C GLY A 68 7.41 8.23 -1.11
N ASP A 69 7.57 7.70 0.09
CA ASP A 69 7.56 8.43 1.36
C ASP A 69 8.76 9.40 1.53
N GLN A 70 9.80 9.23 0.72
CA GLN A 70 10.99 10.06 0.68
C GLN A 70 11.09 10.77 -0.67
N ALA A 71 10.48 11.95 -0.80
CA ALA A 71 10.27 12.64 -2.08
C ALA A 71 11.56 12.84 -2.91
N LYS A 72 12.70 13.07 -2.25
CA LYS A 72 14.00 13.30 -2.89
C LYS A 72 14.85 12.03 -3.11
N HIS A 73 14.35 10.86 -2.74
CA HIS A 73 15.11 9.62 -2.87
C HIS A 73 15.33 9.27 -4.35
N SER A 74 16.57 8.99 -4.74
CA SER A 74 16.97 8.73 -6.13
C SER A 74 16.25 7.54 -6.77
N MET A 75 15.84 6.56 -5.96
CA MET A 75 15.07 5.40 -6.39
C MET A 75 13.76 5.79 -7.09
N ASN A 76 13.10 6.87 -6.66
CA ASN A 76 11.85 7.33 -7.29
C ASN A 76 12.07 7.68 -8.77
N THR A 77 13.15 8.39 -9.08
CA THR A 77 13.50 8.73 -10.48
C THR A 77 13.92 7.48 -11.25
N LYS A 78 14.77 6.62 -10.67
CA LYS A 78 15.19 5.37 -11.31
C LYS A 78 13.99 4.48 -11.68
N GLN A 79 13.02 4.32 -10.76
CA GLN A 79 11.81 3.56 -11.02
C GLN A 79 10.93 4.20 -12.09
N LEU A 80 10.80 5.54 -12.08
CA LEU A 80 10.05 6.28 -13.08
C LEU A 80 10.63 6.06 -14.48
N ASP A 81 11.95 6.15 -14.63
CA ASP A 81 12.62 6.03 -15.93
C ASP A 81 12.52 4.60 -16.46
N LYS A 82 12.75 3.58 -15.62
CA LYS A 82 12.50 2.17 -15.98
C LYS A 82 11.04 1.97 -16.41
N PHE A 83 10.09 2.50 -15.66
CA PHE A 83 8.68 2.34 -15.95
C PHE A 83 8.27 3.04 -17.26
N ARG A 84 8.83 4.21 -17.56
CA ARG A 84 8.63 4.91 -18.86
C ARG A 84 9.11 4.09 -20.06
N ILE A 85 10.25 3.40 -19.93
CA ILE A 85 10.75 2.51 -20.98
C ILE A 85 9.76 1.37 -21.21
N ILE A 86 9.32 0.70 -20.15
CA ILE A 86 8.32 -0.39 -20.23
C ILE A 86 7.02 0.12 -20.87
N ARG A 87 6.53 1.28 -20.43
CA ARG A 87 5.29 1.88 -20.93
C ARG A 87 5.26 2.07 -22.43
N LYS A 88 6.40 2.36 -23.08
CA LYS A 88 6.51 2.53 -24.55
C LYS A 88 6.10 1.27 -25.33
N HIS A 89 6.26 0.09 -24.73
CA HIS A 89 5.85 -1.19 -25.34
C HIS A 89 4.34 -1.44 -25.28
N PHE A 90 3.56 -0.61 -24.54
CA PHE A 90 2.13 -0.77 -24.32
C PHE A 90 1.35 0.53 -24.60
N PRO A 91 1.38 1.07 -25.84
CA PRO A 91 0.80 2.39 -26.14
C PRO A 91 -0.71 2.46 -25.87
N ASN A 92 -1.42 1.35 -26.04
CA ASN A 92 -2.88 1.27 -25.90
C ASN A 92 -3.36 0.88 -24.48
N SER A 93 -2.45 0.58 -23.54
CA SER A 93 -2.81 0.25 -22.17
C SER A 93 -2.72 1.50 -21.29
N LYS A 94 -3.54 1.60 -20.26
CA LYS A 94 -3.34 2.59 -19.20
C LYS A 94 -2.07 2.29 -18.40
N ALA A 95 -1.52 3.28 -17.72
CA ALA A 95 -0.32 3.15 -16.91
C ALA A 95 -0.55 3.65 -15.48
N SER A 96 0.11 3.02 -14.51
CA SER A 96 -0.02 3.38 -13.10
C SER A 96 1.27 3.13 -12.33
N LEU A 97 1.80 4.16 -11.68
CA LEU A 97 3.01 4.05 -10.84
C LEU A 97 2.77 4.54 -9.41
N ALA A 98 2.06 5.68 -9.24
CA ALA A 98 1.91 6.35 -7.95
C ALA A 98 1.08 5.54 -6.95
N ASN A 99 1.65 5.27 -5.79
CA ASN A 99 0.97 4.94 -4.54
C ASN A 99 0.53 6.22 -3.80
N SER A 100 0.04 6.14 -2.55
CA SER A 100 -0.36 7.32 -1.78
C SER A 100 0.71 8.42 -1.76
N ALA A 101 1.96 8.07 -1.48
CA ALA A 101 3.06 9.03 -1.44
C ALA A 101 3.37 9.61 -2.83
N GLY A 102 3.43 8.77 -3.85
CA GLY A 102 3.69 9.17 -5.23
C GLY A 102 2.72 10.21 -5.78
N ILE A 103 1.46 10.22 -5.28
CA ILE A 103 0.46 11.22 -5.64
C ILE A 103 0.90 12.63 -5.22
N PHE A 104 1.49 12.75 -4.04
CA PHE A 104 1.87 14.05 -3.46
C PHE A 104 3.27 14.53 -3.84
N ILE A 105 4.15 13.61 -4.32
CA ILE A 105 5.51 14.00 -4.70
C ILE A 105 5.50 14.88 -5.96
N ASN A 106 4.94 14.39 -7.04
CA ASN A 106 4.89 15.10 -8.32
C ASN A 106 3.95 14.40 -9.31
N LYS A 107 3.23 15.21 -10.13
CA LYS A 107 2.32 14.72 -11.19
C LYS A 107 2.99 13.78 -12.21
N LYS A 108 4.31 13.87 -12.42
CA LYS A 108 5.04 12.98 -13.33
C LYS A 108 4.95 11.48 -12.98
N TYR A 109 4.57 11.13 -11.74
CA TYR A 109 4.38 9.76 -11.28
C TYR A 109 2.94 9.25 -11.47
N HIS A 110 1.96 10.11 -11.77
CA HIS A 110 0.54 9.76 -11.80
C HIS A 110 0.19 8.83 -12.95
N PHE A 111 0.69 9.12 -14.16
CA PHE A 111 0.26 8.49 -15.39
C PHE A 111 -1.27 8.57 -15.55
N ASP A 112 -1.92 7.46 -15.97
CA ASP A 112 -3.37 7.43 -16.24
C ASP A 112 -4.18 7.05 -15.00
N LEU A 113 -3.55 6.42 -13.99
CA LEU A 113 -4.21 5.91 -12.79
C LEU A 113 -3.29 6.03 -11.57
N VAL A 114 -3.82 6.55 -10.48
CA VAL A 114 -3.15 6.56 -9.18
C VAL A 114 -3.81 5.57 -8.23
N ARG A 115 -3.04 5.04 -7.28
CA ARG A 115 -3.50 4.02 -6.33
C ARG A 115 -3.30 4.49 -4.88
N PRO A 116 -4.16 5.40 -4.38
CA PRO A 116 -4.10 5.79 -2.98
C PRO A 116 -4.48 4.60 -2.09
N GLY A 117 -3.71 4.38 -1.04
CA GLY A 117 -3.96 3.40 0.01
C GLY A 117 -4.15 4.13 1.35
N ILE A 118 -3.09 4.29 2.13
CA ILE A 118 -3.15 4.90 3.45
C ILE A 118 -3.78 6.30 3.47
N ALA A 119 -3.59 7.09 2.41
CA ALA A 119 -4.17 8.43 2.30
C ALA A 119 -5.70 8.43 2.26
N LEU A 120 -6.34 7.37 1.75
CA LEU A 120 -7.80 7.22 1.75
C LEU A 120 -8.37 7.07 3.16
N TYR A 121 -7.57 6.55 4.08
CA TYR A 121 -7.95 6.34 5.49
C TYR A 121 -7.53 7.51 6.39
N GLY A 122 -7.03 8.60 5.79
CA GLY A 122 -6.59 9.77 6.55
C GLY A 122 -5.19 9.64 7.13
N GLY A 123 -4.46 8.57 6.79
CA GLY A 123 -3.07 8.40 7.21
C GLY A 123 -2.09 9.11 6.29
N SER A 124 -1.11 9.83 6.86
CA SER A 124 -0.03 10.43 6.09
C SER A 124 0.90 9.34 5.54
N PRO A 125 1.22 9.35 4.23
CA PRO A 125 2.26 8.50 3.68
C PRO A 125 3.69 9.00 3.98
N PHE A 126 3.84 10.12 4.69
CA PHE A 126 5.12 10.75 5.03
C PHE A 126 5.28 10.83 6.54
N LEU A 127 6.48 10.56 7.07
CA LEU A 127 6.77 10.62 8.50
C LEU A 127 6.62 12.04 9.09
N ASN A 128 7.07 13.07 8.34
CA ASN A 128 7.08 14.47 8.78
C ASN A 128 6.31 15.34 7.78
N SER A 129 5.05 15.04 7.55
CA SER A 129 4.24 15.77 6.57
C SER A 129 3.55 16.98 7.18
N LYS A 130 3.57 18.11 6.44
CA LYS A 130 2.70 19.25 6.69
C LYS A 130 1.32 19.11 6.01
N ILE A 131 1.09 18.02 5.25
CA ILE A 131 -0.18 17.76 4.59
C ILE A 131 -1.17 17.29 5.65
N ASN A 132 -2.25 18.03 5.80
CA ASN A 132 -3.30 17.67 6.74
C ASN A 132 -4.26 16.70 6.06
N PHE A 133 -4.26 15.43 6.49
CA PHE A 133 -5.21 14.42 6.04
C PHE A 133 -6.39 14.38 7.01
N HIS A 134 -7.61 14.37 6.48
CA HIS A 134 -8.79 14.18 7.30
C HIS A 134 -8.92 12.73 7.75
N HIS A 135 -9.05 12.51 9.06
CA HIS A 135 -9.31 11.19 9.60
C HIS A 135 -10.70 10.70 9.19
N VAL A 136 -10.76 9.53 8.57
CA VAL A 136 -12.01 8.91 8.13
C VAL A 136 -12.36 7.65 8.93
N VAL A 137 -11.45 7.19 9.78
CA VAL A 137 -11.65 6.03 10.65
C VAL A 137 -11.85 6.50 12.09
N ASN A 138 -12.95 6.07 12.72
CA ASN A 138 -13.26 6.34 14.12
C ASN A 138 -13.46 5.02 14.84
N LEU A 139 -12.62 4.74 15.85
CA LEU A 139 -12.82 3.64 16.78
C LEU A 139 -13.63 4.13 17.96
N LYS A 140 -14.80 3.52 18.19
CA LYS A 140 -15.67 3.83 19.33
C LYS A 140 -15.74 2.61 20.25
N ALA A 141 -15.57 2.84 21.56
CA ALA A 141 -15.72 1.81 22.58
C ALA A 141 -16.53 2.32 23.75
N LYS A 142 -17.33 1.45 24.37
CA LYS A 142 -18.10 1.80 25.59
C LYS A 142 -17.15 1.87 26.77
N VAL A 143 -17.34 2.90 27.63
CA VAL A 143 -16.76 2.92 28.96
C VAL A 143 -17.61 2.01 29.84
N ILE A 144 -17.02 0.92 30.35
CA ILE A 144 -17.71 -0.09 31.15
C ILE A 144 -17.55 0.13 32.66
N GLN A 145 -16.51 0.87 33.06
CA GLN A 145 -16.30 1.22 34.46
C GLN A 145 -15.48 2.49 34.58
N ILE A 146 -15.82 3.32 35.59
CA ILE A 146 -15.04 4.50 35.99
C ILE A 146 -14.61 4.32 37.42
N ARG A 147 -13.33 4.57 37.73
CA ARG A 147 -12.77 4.52 39.10
C ARG A 147 -12.02 5.80 39.43
N LYS A 148 -12.17 6.28 40.67
CA LYS A 148 -11.28 7.30 41.22
C LYS A 148 -10.05 6.61 41.82
N ILE A 149 -8.88 7.06 41.47
CA ILE A 149 -7.60 6.60 41.99
C ILE A 149 -6.84 7.78 42.60
N LYS A 150 -6.01 7.49 43.62
CA LYS A 150 -5.21 8.49 44.31
C LYS A 150 -3.83 8.63 43.67
N LYS A 151 -3.14 9.72 43.97
CA LYS A 151 -1.72 9.86 43.64
C LYS A 151 -0.93 8.65 44.16
N ASN A 152 -0.06 8.11 43.36
CA ASN A 152 0.78 6.92 43.54
C ASN A 152 0.06 5.56 43.42
N ASP A 153 -1.26 5.50 43.23
CA ASP A 153 -1.91 4.25 42.87
C ASP A 153 -1.41 3.76 41.49
N THR A 154 -1.37 2.46 41.32
CA THR A 154 -0.93 1.84 40.08
C THR A 154 -2.09 1.18 39.35
N VAL A 155 -1.95 1.02 38.00
CA VAL A 155 -2.98 0.45 37.15
C VAL A 155 -2.41 -0.61 36.24
N GLY A 156 -3.13 -1.74 36.13
CA GLY A 156 -2.87 -2.80 35.14
C GLY A 156 -1.74 -3.74 35.53
N TYR A 157 -1.45 -4.63 34.58
CA TYR A 157 -0.41 -5.65 34.76
C TYR A 157 0.97 -5.01 34.92
N GLY A 158 1.76 -5.56 35.85
CA GLY A 158 3.10 -5.08 36.15
C GLY A 158 3.13 -3.71 36.83
N ALA A 159 1.96 -3.12 37.20
CA ALA A 159 1.86 -1.80 37.84
C ALA A 159 2.62 -0.69 37.05
N THR A 160 2.69 -0.81 35.75
CA THR A 160 3.51 0.05 34.89
C THR A 160 3.01 1.50 34.80
N PHE A 161 1.71 1.73 34.97
CA PHE A 161 1.16 3.07 35.12
C PHE A 161 1.06 3.43 36.60
N LYS A 162 1.64 4.58 36.99
CA LYS A 162 1.53 5.15 38.33
C LYS A 162 0.91 6.54 38.27
N ALA A 163 -0.17 6.75 39.01
CA ALA A 163 -0.90 8.00 39.04
C ALA A 163 -0.04 9.15 39.62
N LYS A 164 0.18 10.21 38.87
CA LYS A 164 0.94 11.40 39.29
C LYS A 164 0.13 12.34 40.18
N LYS A 165 -1.20 12.22 40.14
CA LYS A 165 -2.18 12.98 40.92
C LYS A 165 -3.44 12.17 41.13
N ASN A 166 -4.36 12.64 42.01
CA ASN A 166 -5.71 12.06 42.09
C ASN A 166 -6.40 12.23 40.73
N MET A 167 -6.97 11.17 40.19
CA MET A 167 -7.58 11.17 38.86
C MET A 167 -8.67 10.10 38.74
N TYR A 168 -9.47 10.19 37.67
CA TYR A 168 -10.38 9.13 37.28
C TYR A 168 -9.73 8.31 36.14
N ILE A 169 -9.96 7.02 36.17
CA ILE A 169 -9.64 6.09 35.08
C ILE A 169 -10.93 5.46 34.57
N GLY A 170 -11.00 5.26 33.27
CA GLY A 170 -12.09 4.56 32.59
C GLY A 170 -11.60 3.24 32.00
N THR A 171 -12.31 2.15 32.28
CA THR A 171 -12.13 0.89 31.58
C THR A 171 -13.04 0.88 30.35
N ILE A 172 -12.49 0.62 29.19
CA ILE A 172 -13.22 0.58 27.91
C ILE A 172 -13.30 -0.86 27.38
N ALA A 173 -14.40 -1.17 26.67
CA ALA A 173 -14.67 -2.50 26.12
C ALA A 173 -13.92 -2.72 24.78
N VAL A 174 -12.60 -2.51 24.79
CA VAL A 174 -11.72 -2.84 23.66
C VAL A 174 -10.31 -3.14 24.20
N GLY A 175 -9.67 -4.14 23.65
CA GLY A 175 -8.32 -4.54 24.07
C GLY A 175 -7.56 -5.31 22.99
N TYR A 176 -6.45 -5.90 23.37
CA TYR A 176 -5.59 -6.63 22.45
C TYR A 176 -6.26 -7.86 21.80
N ALA A 177 -7.26 -8.44 22.45
CA ALA A 177 -8.05 -9.52 21.87
C ALA A 177 -8.90 -9.05 20.66
N ASP A 178 -9.21 -7.74 20.59
CA ASP A 178 -9.90 -7.10 19.48
C ASP A 178 -8.91 -6.57 18.40
N GLY A 179 -7.62 -6.88 18.52
CA GLY A 179 -6.58 -6.39 17.62
C GLY A 179 -5.96 -5.04 18.03
N PHE A 180 -6.33 -4.47 19.22
CA PHE A 180 -5.73 -3.25 19.70
C PHE A 180 -4.28 -3.50 20.15
N ASN A 181 -3.31 -2.80 19.54
CA ASN A 181 -1.91 -3.13 19.71
C ASN A 181 -1.41 -2.76 21.12
N ARG A 182 -0.80 -3.71 21.83
CA ARG A 182 -0.21 -3.51 23.18
C ARG A 182 0.89 -2.43 23.22
N LYS A 183 1.52 -2.10 22.09
CA LYS A 183 2.51 -1.01 22.01
C LYS A 183 1.93 0.37 22.31
N PHE A 184 0.63 0.53 22.26
CA PHE A 184 -0.05 1.78 22.69
C PHE A 184 -0.12 1.95 24.22
N SER A 185 0.29 0.92 25.00
CA SER A 185 0.36 1.02 26.46
C SER A 185 1.32 2.13 26.88
N ASN A 186 0.83 3.07 27.70
CA ASN A 186 1.60 4.21 28.23
C ASN A 186 2.19 5.20 27.20
N ASN A 187 1.75 5.14 25.92
CA ASN A 187 2.29 5.94 24.84
C ASN A 187 1.27 6.93 24.23
N MET A 188 0.29 7.36 25.01
CA MET A 188 -0.65 8.42 24.62
C MET A 188 -0.44 9.69 25.44
#